data_4221d843b2cc2a5002cf4cbe1d944219
#
_entry.id   4221d843b2cc2a5002cf4cbe1d944219
#
_cell.length_a   1.000
_cell.length_b   1.000
_cell.length_c   1.000
_cell.angle_alpha   90.00
_cell.angle_beta   90.00
_cell.angle_gamma   90.00
#
_symmetry.space_group_name_H-M   'P 1'
#
loop_
_entity.id
_entity.type
_entity.pdbx_description
1 polymer ?
#
loop_
_entity_poly.entity_id
_entity_poly.type
_entity_poly.pdbx_seq_one_letter_code
_entity_poly.pdbx_strand_id
1 'polypeptide(L)'
;MIQLNNVQRYYVMASETIKALDGITLSIKSGERIVLLGPSGSGKTTLLNCISGLDTPTYGEYLFDGNPVSGNSEDLTTFRRKNVGYVFQFFNLLQDLTVLENVLLIQELSGQRDVNRAKEVLSLVGLESEIDRFPSEISGGQQQRVAIARSIAKNPKLLLGDELTGNLDTETSAKVMDVLTEACKKENITTIMVTHDESLAKYATRVIRLDSGKVKSDERVS
;
A
#
# COMPACT_ATOMS: atom_id res chain seq x y z
N MET A 1 7.89 7.32 12.09
CA MET A 1 8.15 6.43 10.95
C MET A 1 8.17 7.20 9.63
N ILE A 2 7.08 7.86 9.20
CA ILE A 2 7.04 8.71 8.00
C ILE A 2 6.92 10.17 8.43
N GLN A 3 7.73 11.05 7.82
CA GLN A 3 7.63 12.50 7.97
C GLN A 3 7.68 13.13 6.58
N LEU A 4 6.67 13.90 6.24
CA LEU A 4 6.58 14.72 5.04
C LEU A 4 6.62 16.18 5.46
N ASN A 5 7.61 16.92 4.98
CA ASN A 5 7.84 18.32 5.32
C ASN A 5 7.64 19.16 4.08
N ASN A 6 6.48 19.81 3.97
CA ASN A 6 6.12 20.67 2.84
C ASN A 6 6.33 20.00 1.46
N VAL A 7 5.94 18.73 1.35
CA VAL A 7 6.12 17.95 0.13
C VAL A 7 5.22 18.47 -0.98
N GLN A 8 5.83 18.73 -2.14
CA GLN A 8 5.16 19.20 -3.36
C GLN A 8 5.53 18.27 -4.53
N ARG A 9 4.56 17.97 -5.37
CA ARG A 9 4.79 17.23 -6.61
C ARG A 9 4.09 17.92 -7.77
N TYR A 10 4.88 18.43 -8.70
CA TYR A 10 4.43 19.19 -9.86
C TYR A 10 4.76 18.42 -11.13
N TYR A 11 3.80 18.34 -12.04
CA TYR A 11 3.99 17.77 -13.37
C TYR A 11 3.90 18.93 -14.38
N VAL A 12 5.00 19.16 -15.10
CA VAL A 12 5.08 20.18 -16.15
C VAL A 12 4.61 19.57 -17.45
N MET A 13 3.53 20.09 -18.00
CA MET A 13 3.03 19.79 -19.34
C MET A 13 3.32 20.96 -20.28
N ALA A 14 3.17 20.75 -21.59
CA ALA A 14 3.50 21.77 -22.59
C ALA A 14 2.76 23.11 -22.39
N SER A 15 1.54 23.08 -21.82
CA SER A 15 0.68 24.26 -21.65
C SER A 15 0.46 24.68 -20.22
N GLU A 16 0.74 23.82 -19.23
CA GLU A 16 0.41 24.09 -17.84
C GLU A 16 1.28 23.29 -16.85
N THR A 17 1.29 23.72 -15.59
CA THR A 17 1.90 22.99 -14.48
C THR A 17 0.80 22.48 -13.54
N ILE A 18 0.68 21.15 -13.45
CA ILE A 18 -0.26 20.51 -12.53
C ILE A 18 0.42 20.33 -11.17
N LYS A 19 -0.13 20.97 -10.14
CA LYS A 19 0.32 20.83 -8.76
C LYS A 19 -0.42 19.67 -8.10
N ALA A 20 0.03 18.45 -8.33
CA ALA A 20 -0.64 17.25 -7.82
C ALA A 20 -0.53 17.12 -6.29
N LEU A 21 0.58 17.58 -5.70
CA LEU A 21 0.72 17.82 -4.26
C LEU A 21 1.25 19.25 -4.07
N ASP A 22 0.64 20.01 -3.15
CA ASP A 22 0.95 21.42 -2.95
C ASP A 22 1.16 21.74 -1.45
N GLY A 23 2.28 21.25 -0.89
CA GLY A 23 2.70 21.53 0.46
C GLY A 23 2.16 20.57 1.52
N ILE A 24 2.22 19.27 1.27
CA ILE A 24 1.83 18.23 2.23
C ILE A 24 2.82 18.21 3.40
N THR A 25 2.33 18.48 4.60
CA THR A 25 3.07 18.27 5.86
C THR A 25 2.30 17.27 6.70
N LEU A 26 2.91 16.09 6.95
CA LEU A 26 2.26 14.97 7.59
C LEU A 26 3.27 14.10 8.35
N SER A 27 2.88 13.65 9.54
CA SER A 27 3.67 12.69 10.32
C SER A 27 2.84 11.44 10.62
N ILE A 28 3.39 10.27 10.28
CA ILE A 28 2.74 8.97 10.49
C ILE A 28 3.62 8.13 11.42
N LYS A 29 3.03 7.60 12.47
CA LYS A 29 3.69 6.74 13.46
C LYS A 29 3.67 5.28 12.99
N SER A 30 4.60 4.48 13.52
CA SER A 30 4.59 3.03 13.30
C SER A 30 3.30 2.42 13.86
N GLY A 31 2.73 1.46 13.14
CA GLY A 31 1.50 0.76 13.49
C GLY A 31 0.20 1.54 13.26
N GLU A 32 0.25 2.81 12.79
CA GLU A 32 -0.97 3.53 12.38
C GLU A 32 -1.57 2.87 11.13
N ARG A 33 -2.90 2.78 11.11
CA ARG A 33 -3.69 2.38 9.95
C ARG A 33 -4.43 3.60 9.44
N ILE A 34 -4.04 4.06 8.26
CA ILE A 34 -4.55 5.30 7.67
C ILE A 34 -5.45 4.96 6.50
N VAL A 35 -6.60 5.57 6.46
CA VAL A 35 -7.44 5.67 5.26
C VAL A 35 -7.31 7.08 4.71
N LEU A 36 -6.87 7.16 3.46
CA LEU A 36 -6.69 8.41 2.71
C LEU A 36 -7.86 8.59 1.76
N LEU A 37 -8.73 9.52 2.06
CA LEU A 37 -9.94 9.85 1.33
C LEU A 37 -9.79 11.13 0.50
N GLY A 38 -10.65 11.29 -0.48
CA GLY A 38 -10.76 12.51 -1.28
C GLY A 38 -11.31 12.24 -2.68
N PRO A 39 -11.76 13.26 -3.40
CA PRO A 39 -12.28 13.13 -4.74
C PRO A 39 -11.21 12.65 -5.73
N SER A 40 -11.65 12.21 -6.92
CA SER A 40 -10.72 11.93 -8.02
C SER A 40 -9.88 13.17 -8.34
N GLY A 41 -8.59 12.98 -8.61
CA GLY A 41 -7.67 14.09 -8.88
C GLY A 41 -7.18 14.88 -7.66
N SER A 42 -7.57 14.50 -6.43
CA SER A 42 -7.11 15.22 -5.21
C SER A 42 -5.64 14.99 -4.83
N GLY A 43 -4.92 14.12 -5.54
CA GLY A 43 -3.50 13.83 -5.30
C GLY A 43 -3.21 12.56 -4.47
N LYS A 44 -4.21 11.73 -4.15
CA LYS A 44 -4.05 10.52 -3.32
C LYS A 44 -3.02 9.53 -3.88
N THR A 45 -3.19 9.11 -5.12
CA THR A 45 -2.25 8.18 -5.79
C THR A 45 -0.87 8.81 -5.96
N THR A 46 -0.78 10.13 -6.22
CA THR A 46 0.51 10.84 -6.25
C THR A 46 1.20 10.82 -4.89
N LEU A 47 0.45 11.05 -3.81
CA LEU A 47 1.00 10.96 -2.45
C LEU A 47 1.47 9.54 -2.13
N LEU A 48 0.67 8.53 -2.50
CA LEU A 48 1.04 7.12 -2.33
C LEU A 48 2.33 6.78 -3.09
N ASN A 49 2.44 7.26 -4.34
CA ASN A 49 3.64 7.06 -5.18
C ASN A 49 4.87 7.75 -4.57
N CYS A 50 4.75 8.96 -4.04
CA CYS A 50 5.85 9.62 -3.34
C CYS A 50 6.25 8.85 -2.07
N ILE A 51 5.28 8.40 -1.27
CA ILE A 51 5.55 7.63 -0.04
C ILE A 51 6.18 6.27 -0.37
N SER A 52 5.78 5.64 -1.46
CA SER A 52 6.37 4.36 -1.90
C SER A 52 7.76 4.52 -2.51
N GLY A 53 8.18 5.72 -2.90
CA GLY A 53 9.37 5.95 -3.69
C GLY A 53 9.25 5.49 -5.14
N LEU A 54 8.02 5.35 -5.68
CA LEU A 54 7.76 5.19 -7.11
C LEU A 54 7.89 6.51 -7.85
N ASP A 55 7.62 7.61 -7.12
CA ASP A 55 7.83 8.96 -7.61
C ASP A 55 8.58 9.78 -6.54
N THR A 56 9.17 10.90 -6.94
CA THR A 56 9.94 11.75 -6.03
C THR A 56 9.27 13.13 -5.90
N PRO A 57 9.25 13.74 -4.72
CA PRO A 57 8.83 15.11 -4.56
C PRO A 57 9.61 16.07 -5.46
N THR A 58 8.92 17.08 -6.00
CA THR A 58 9.58 18.19 -6.71
C THR A 58 10.25 19.13 -5.70
N TYR A 59 9.59 19.36 -4.54
CA TYR A 59 10.10 20.16 -3.45
C TYR A 59 9.67 19.56 -2.10
N GLY A 60 10.31 20.00 -1.03
CA GLY A 60 10.08 19.50 0.32
C GLY A 60 10.94 18.29 0.63
N GLU A 61 10.68 17.66 1.76
CA GLU A 61 11.47 16.55 2.26
C GLU A 61 10.58 15.39 2.68
N TYR A 62 11.01 14.17 2.35
CA TYR A 62 10.41 12.94 2.85
C TYR A 62 11.44 12.14 3.65
N LEU A 63 11.11 11.85 4.92
CA LEU A 63 11.91 11.02 5.80
C LEU A 63 11.17 9.72 6.15
N PHE A 64 11.88 8.60 6.11
CA PHE A 64 11.42 7.30 6.59
C PHE A 64 12.37 6.80 7.68
N ASP A 65 11.84 6.58 8.88
CA ASP A 65 12.63 6.28 10.10
C ASP A 65 13.79 7.29 10.33
N GLY A 66 13.52 8.57 10.05
CA GLY A 66 14.49 9.65 10.21
C GLY A 66 15.51 9.78 9.08
N ASN A 67 15.49 8.90 8.09
CA ASN A 67 16.41 8.94 6.95
C ASN A 67 15.72 9.51 5.72
N PRO A 68 16.36 10.40 4.94
CA PRO A 68 15.80 10.92 3.71
C PRO A 68 15.52 9.80 2.70
N VAL A 69 14.32 9.83 2.12
CA VAL A 69 13.95 8.97 0.97
C VAL A 69 14.16 9.77 -0.29
N SER A 70 15.37 9.70 -0.80
CA SER A 70 15.82 10.41 -2.00
C SER A 70 16.96 9.63 -2.65
N GLY A 71 17.35 10.01 -3.83
CA GLY A 71 18.45 9.37 -4.54
C GLY A 71 18.08 8.94 -5.94
N ASN A 72 18.92 8.09 -6.52
CA ASN A 72 18.70 7.54 -7.85
C ASN A 72 17.67 6.40 -7.86
N SER A 73 17.36 5.88 -9.02
CA SER A 73 16.39 4.79 -9.20
C SER A 73 16.76 3.52 -8.42
N GLU A 74 18.04 3.22 -8.23
CA GLU A 74 18.53 2.04 -7.50
C GLU A 74 18.31 2.19 -5.99
N ASP A 75 18.59 3.39 -5.44
CA ASP A 75 18.35 3.71 -4.03
C ASP A 75 16.88 3.55 -3.68
N LEU A 76 15.98 4.13 -4.50
CA LEU A 76 14.54 4.03 -4.34
C LEU A 76 14.03 2.60 -4.52
N THR A 77 14.63 1.82 -5.42
CA THR A 77 14.31 0.40 -5.59
C THR A 77 14.69 -0.41 -4.36
N THR A 78 15.87 -0.14 -3.80
CA THR A 78 16.32 -0.76 -2.55
C THR A 78 15.42 -0.40 -1.38
N PHE A 79 15.02 0.89 -1.28
CA PHE A 79 14.04 1.33 -0.28
C PHE A 79 12.71 0.56 -0.40
N ARG A 80 12.13 0.46 -1.61
CA ARG A 80 10.89 -0.28 -1.85
C ARG A 80 11.01 -1.77 -1.50
N ARG A 81 12.07 -2.41 -1.96
CA ARG A 81 12.33 -3.83 -1.67
C ARG A 81 12.35 -4.12 -0.19
N LYS A 82 12.99 -3.26 0.59
CA LYS A 82 13.21 -3.45 2.02
C LYS A 82 12.01 -3.05 2.88
N ASN A 83 11.30 -1.98 2.52
CA ASN A 83 10.40 -1.33 3.47
C ASN A 83 8.93 -1.33 3.05
N VAL A 84 8.61 -1.46 1.75
CA VAL A 84 7.27 -1.18 1.25
C VAL A 84 6.62 -2.42 0.63
N GLY A 85 5.50 -2.87 1.19
CA GLY A 85 4.54 -3.74 0.53
C GLY A 85 3.54 -2.88 -0.25
N TYR A 86 3.14 -3.32 -1.44
CA TYR A 86 2.16 -2.60 -2.25
C TYR A 86 1.07 -3.56 -2.72
N VAL A 87 -0.19 -3.19 -2.51
CA VAL A 87 -1.35 -3.91 -3.01
C VAL A 87 -2.10 -3.00 -3.97
N PHE A 88 -2.28 -3.45 -5.20
CA PHE A 88 -2.93 -2.70 -6.27
C PHE A 88 -4.43 -3.03 -6.36
N GLN A 89 -5.18 -2.16 -7.00
CA GLN A 89 -6.61 -2.37 -7.31
C GLN A 89 -6.84 -3.63 -8.16
N PHE A 90 -6.00 -3.85 -9.17
CA PHE A 90 -5.93 -5.12 -9.91
C PHE A 90 -4.91 -6.01 -9.22
N PHE A 91 -5.25 -7.25 -8.98
CA PHE A 91 -4.47 -8.19 -8.15
C PHE A 91 -3.02 -8.36 -8.63
N ASN A 92 -2.76 -8.16 -9.93
CA ASN A 92 -1.45 -8.26 -10.57
C ASN A 92 -0.72 -9.57 -10.24
N LEU A 93 -1.49 -10.66 -10.15
CA LEU A 93 -0.94 -12.01 -9.99
C LEU A 93 -0.42 -12.52 -11.33
N LEU A 94 0.70 -13.21 -11.29
CA LEU A 94 1.21 -13.93 -12.44
C LEU A 94 0.39 -15.19 -12.64
N GLN A 95 -0.28 -15.29 -13.79
CA GLN A 95 -1.27 -16.34 -14.06
C GLN A 95 -0.62 -17.73 -14.23
N ASP A 96 0.64 -17.78 -14.64
CA ASP A 96 1.42 -18.98 -14.85
C ASP A 96 2.13 -19.49 -13.56
N LEU A 97 1.94 -18.81 -12.45
CA LEU A 97 2.45 -19.18 -11.14
C LEU A 97 1.32 -19.56 -10.18
N THR A 98 1.53 -20.57 -9.37
CA THR A 98 0.61 -20.95 -8.29
C THR A 98 0.49 -19.82 -7.26
N VAL A 99 -0.47 -19.94 -6.35
CA VAL A 99 -0.65 -19.02 -5.20
C VAL A 99 0.64 -18.93 -4.38
N LEU A 100 1.26 -20.05 -4.06
CA LEU A 100 2.51 -20.08 -3.31
C LEU A 100 3.67 -19.43 -4.10
N GLU A 101 3.80 -19.73 -5.37
CA GLU A 101 4.86 -19.19 -6.23
C GLU A 101 4.73 -17.68 -6.43
N ASN A 102 3.49 -17.15 -6.52
CA ASN A 102 3.24 -15.70 -6.54
C ASN A 102 3.79 -15.00 -5.28
N VAL A 103 3.69 -15.65 -4.12
CA VAL A 103 4.22 -15.10 -2.86
C VAL A 103 5.74 -15.25 -2.80
N LEU A 104 6.29 -16.42 -3.20
CA LEU A 104 7.72 -16.67 -3.20
C LEU A 104 8.50 -15.74 -4.13
N LEU A 105 7.93 -15.38 -5.26
CA LEU A 105 8.56 -14.48 -6.23
C LEU A 105 8.98 -13.14 -5.59
N ILE A 106 8.13 -12.54 -4.76
CA ILE A 106 8.46 -11.26 -4.09
C ILE A 106 9.59 -11.42 -3.07
N GLN A 107 9.65 -12.57 -2.42
CA GLN A 107 10.76 -12.88 -1.51
C GLN A 107 12.08 -13.03 -2.29
N GLU A 108 12.05 -13.73 -3.42
CA GLU A 108 13.22 -13.87 -4.31
C GLU A 108 13.73 -12.51 -4.82
N LEU A 109 12.82 -11.66 -5.30
CA LEU A 109 13.15 -10.30 -5.73
C LEU A 109 13.69 -9.42 -4.60
N SER A 110 13.39 -9.77 -3.34
CA SER A 110 13.91 -9.08 -2.15
C SER A 110 15.22 -9.72 -1.63
N GLY A 111 15.70 -10.78 -2.27
CA GLY A 111 16.90 -11.52 -1.86
C GLY A 111 16.67 -12.46 -0.67
N GLN A 112 15.41 -12.78 -0.35
CA GLN A 112 15.04 -13.62 0.79
C GLN A 112 13.96 -14.61 0.34
N ARG A 113 14.34 -15.87 0.10
CA ARG A 113 13.37 -16.95 -0.18
C ARG A 113 13.16 -17.77 1.08
N ASP A 114 11.95 -17.72 1.61
CA ASP A 114 11.53 -18.51 2.78
C ASP A 114 10.14 -19.12 2.52
N VAL A 115 10.12 -20.41 2.21
CA VAL A 115 8.89 -21.16 1.93
C VAL A 115 7.99 -21.25 3.16
N ASN A 116 8.57 -21.35 4.37
CA ASN A 116 7.79 -21.42 5.59
C ASN A 116 7.09 -20.09 5.86
N ARG A 117 7.81 -18.98 5.68
CA ARG A 117 7.20 -17.64 5.78
C ARG A 117 6.12 -17.42 4.71
N ALA A 118 6.33 -17.88 3.47
CA ALA A 118 5.31 -17.79 2.42
C ALA A 118 4.03 -18.56 2.80
N LYS A 119 4.16 -19.78 3.35
CA LYS A 119 3.01 -20.56 3.84
C LYS A 119 2.35 -19.91 5.05
N GLU A 120 3.14 -19.37 5.98
CA GLU A 120 2.61 -18.65 7.14
C GLU A 120 1.74 -17.45 6.74
N VAL A 121 2.21 -16.59 5.83
CA VAL A 121 1.41 -15.43 5.39
C VAL A 121 0.18 -15.84 4.58
N LEU A 122 0.24 -16.94 3.82
CA LEU A 122 -0.93 -17.51 3.15
C LEU A 122 -1.96 -18.03 4.16
N SER A 123 -1.53 -18.68 5.23
CA SER A 123 -2.42 -19.08 6.31
C SER A 123 -3.01 -17.87 7.05
N LEU A 124 -2.23 -16.80 7.28
CA LEU A 124 -2.73 -15.55 7.87
C LEU A 124 -3.90 -14.93 7.09
N VAL A 125 -3.92 -15.13 5.78
CA VAL A 125 -5.01 -14.65 4.92
C VAL A 125 -6.05 -15.74 4.60
N GLY A 126 -5.97 -16.91 5.24
CA GLY A 126 -6.91 -18.02 5.09
C GLY A 126 -6.88 -18.66 3.70
N LEU A 127 -5.67 -18.95 3.20
CA LEU A 127 -5.44 -19.55 1.89
C LEU A 127 -4.50 -20.77 1.94
N GLU A 128 -4.38 -21.41 3.09
CA GLU A 128 -3.54 -22.60 3.27
C GLU A 128 -3.94 -23.79 2.39
N SER A 129 -5.22 -23.91 2.03
CA SER A 129 -5.73 -24.96 1.14
C SER A 129 -5.57 -24.65 -0.34
N GLU A 130 -5.23 -23.41 -0.69
CA GLU A 130 -5.20 -22.91 -2.07
C GLU A 130 -3.78 -22.77 -2.63
N ILE A 131 -2.76 -23.15 -1.86
CA ILE A 131 -1.35 -22.86 -2.16
C ILE A 131 -0.85 -23.39 -3.52
N ASP A 132 -1.40 -24.51 -3.98
CA ASP A 132 -1.02 -25.17 -5.23
C ASP A 132 -1.93 -24.79 -6.41
N ARG A 133 -2.97 -23.96 -6.18
CA ARG A 133 -3.86 -23.48 -7.25
C ARG A 133 -3.25 -22.33 -8.01
N PHE A 134 -3.70 -22.17 -9.26
CA PHE A 134 -3.40 -21.01 -10.09
C PHE A 134 -4.41 -19.88 -9.86
N PRO A 135 -4.05 -18.62 -10.14
CA PRO A 135 -4.98 -17.49 -9.99
C PRO A 135 -6.32 -17.68 -10.71
N SER A 136 -6.34 -18.33 -11.86
CA SER A 136 -7.56 -18.63 -12.62
C SER A 136 -8.53 -19.63 -11.93
N GLU A 137 -8.06 -20.35 -10.92
CA GLU A 137 -8.83 -21.37 -10.20
C GLU A 137 -9.41 -20.86 -8.87
N ILE A 138 -9.18 -19.60 -8.53
CA ILE A 138 -9.60 -18.99 -7.28
C ILE A 138 -10.44 -17.73 -7.53
N SER A 139 -11.32 -17.40 -6.57
CA SER A 139 -12.19 -16.23 -6.65
C SER A 139 -11.43 -14.91 -6.60
N GLY A 140 -12.03 -13.80 -7.06
CA GLY A 140 -11.43 -12.47 -6.99
C GLY A 140 -11.04 -12.05 -5.56
N GLY A 141 -11.86 -12.36 -4.56
CA GLY A 141 -11.54 -12.12 -3.15
C GLY A 141 -10.35 -12.96 -2.66
N GLN A 142 -10.21 -14.21 -3.15
CA GLN A 142 -9.03 -15.03 -2.88
C GLN A 142 -7.79 -14.46 -3.58
N GLN A 143 -7.91 -14.03 -4.83
CA GLN A 143 -6.82 -13.36 -5.55
C GLN A 143 -6.34 -12.10 -4.82
N GLN A 144 -7.25 -11.29 -4.29
CA GLN A 144 -6.89 -10.12 -3.49
C GLN A 144 -6.15 -10.51 -2.20
N ARG A 145 -6.60 -11.58 -1.53
CA ARG A 145 -5.89 -12.10 -0.35
C ARG A 145 -4.50 -12.65 -0.69
N VAL A 146 -4.31 -13.26 -1.88
CA VAL A 146 -2.96 -13.62 -2.36
C VAL A 146 -2.10 -12.37 -2.57
N ALA A 147 -2.65 -11.30 -3.18
CA ALA A 147 -1.92 -10.04 -3.37
C ALA A 147 -1.50 -9.40 -2.03
N ILE A 148 -2.36 -9.50 -1.00
CA ILE A 148 -2.03 -9.08 0.37
C ILE A 148 -0.91 -9.95 0.94
N ALA A 149 -1.04 -11.28 0.92
CA ALA A 149 0.00 -12.20 1.40
C ALA A 149 1.35 -11.93 0.71
N ARG A 150 1.34 -11.77 -0.61
CA ARG A 150 2.51 -11.42 -1.41
C ARG A 150 3.17 -10.13 -0.92
N SER A 151 2.38 -9.11 -0.60
CA SER A 151 2.91 -7.80 -0.18
C SER A 151 3.52 -7.81 1.22
N ILE A 152 3.05 -8.68 2.13
CA ILE A 152 3.56 -8.80 3.51
C ILE A 152 4.64 -9.88 3.69
N ALA A 153 4.83 -10.77 2.71
CA ALA A 153 5.74 -11.91 2.81
C ALA A 153 7.22 -11.55 3.02
N LYS A 154 7.60 -10.35 2.64
CA LYS A 154 8.97 -9.82 2.83
C LYS A 154 9.15 -9.00 4.11
N ASN A 155 8.19 -9.04 5.03
CA ASN A 155 8.17 -8.29 6.30
C ASN A 155 8.35 -6.77 6.12
N PRO A 156 7.51 -6.11 5.29
CA PRO A 156 7.64 -4.67 5.09
C PRO A 156 7.24 -3.91 6.35
N LYS A 157 7.81 -2.72 6.56
CA LYS A 157 7.39 -1.80 7.63
C LYS A 157 6.12 -1.01 7.26
N LEU A 158 5.86 -0.86 5.97
CA LEU A 158 4.78 -0.07 5.40
C LEU A 158 4.06 -0.88 4.32
N LEU A 159 2.74 -0.94 4.43
CA LEU A 159 1.88 -1.48 3.39
C LEU A 159 1.03 -0.36 2.80
N LEU A 160 1.07 -0.25 1.49
CA LEU A 160 0.29 0.72 0.72
C LEU A 160 -0.78 -0.01 -0.09
N GLY A 161 -1.98 0.52 -0.07
CA GLY A 161 -3.10 -0.01 -0.82
C GLY A 161 -3.78 1.07 -1.67
N ASP A 162 -3.92 0.82 -2.96
CA ASP A 162 -4.62 1.72 -3.87
C ASP A 162 -5.92 1.04 -4.35
N GLU A 163 -7.08 1.57 -3.86
CA GLU A 163 -8.43 1.08 -4.20
C GLU A 163 -8.59 -0.45 -4.03
N LEU A 164 -8.14 -0.99 -2.90
CA LEU A 164 -8.00 -2.44 -2.64
C LEU A 164 -9.26 -3.27 -2.89
N THR A 165 -10.43 -2.67 -2.77
CA THR A 165 -11.73 -3.35 -2.84
C THR A 165 -12.58 -2.91 -4.01
N GLY A 166 -12.06 -2.03 -4.88
CA GLY A 166 -12.82 -1.43 -5.96
C GLY A 166 -13.37 -2.41 -7.00
N ASN A 167 -12.82 -3.63 -7.08
CA ASN A 167 -13.25 -4.70 -8.00
C ASN A 167 -14.01 -5.84 -7.30
N LEU A 168 -14.39 -5.67 -6.03
CA LEU A 168 -15.05 -6.69 -5.22
C LEU A 168 -16.46 -6.23 -4.82
N ASP A 169 -17.36 -7.17 -4.62
CA ASP A 169 -18.64 -6.89 -4.00
C ASP A 169 -18.48 -6.50 -2.52
N THR A 170 -19.50 -5.90 -1.94
CA THR A 170 -19.44 -5.33 -0.58
C THR A 170 -19.13 -6.38 0.49
N GLU A 171 -19.68 -7.59 0.39
CA GLU A 171 -19.46 -8.66 1.38
C GLU A 171 -18.03 -9.19 1.30
N THR A 172 -17.55 -9.45 0.08
CA THR A 172 -16.17 -9.87 -0.17
C THR A 172 -15.17 -8.78 0.24
N SER A 173 -15.48 -7.52 -0.03
CA SER A 173 -14.69 -6.35 0.40
C SER A 173 -14.51 -6.32 1.91
N ALA A 174 -15.58 -6.50 2.68
CA ALA A 174 -15.51 -6.53 4.13
C ALA A 174 -14.59 -7.66 4.62
N LYS A 175 -14.75 -8.88 4.11
CA LYS A 175 -13.91 -10.04 4.48
C LYS A 175 -12.43 -9.81 4.16
N VAL A 176 -12.13 -9.22 3.01
CA VAL A 176 -10.74 -8.89 2.61
C VAL A 176 -10.15 -7.83 3.54
N MET A 177 -10.92 -6.81 3.89
CA MET A 177 -10.48 -5.74 4.80
C MET A 177 -10.25 -6.23 6.23
N ASP A 178 -11.11 -7.12 6.73
CA ASP A 178 -10.93 -7.76 8.04
C ASP A 178 -9.59 -8.53 8.07
N VAL A 179 -9.36 -9.40 7.08
CA VAL A 179 -8.13 -10.19 6.95
C VAL A 179 -6.90 -9.29 6.84
N LEU A 180 -6.94 -8.25 6.00
CA LEU A 180 -5.84 -7.30 5.85
C LEU A 180 -5.51 -6.61 7.17
N THR A 181 -6.56 -6.12 7.85
CA THR A 181 -6.41 -5.39 9.12
C THR A 181 -5.80 -6.27 10.21
N GLU A 182 -6.27 -7.51 10.32
CA GLU A 182 -5.77 -8.48 11.28
C GLU A 182 -4.32 -8.88 10.98
N ALA A 183 -4.00 -9.19 9.72
CA ALA A 183 -2.66 -9.53 9.30
C ALA A 183 -1.67 -8.38 9.59
N CYS A 184 -2.01 -7.15 9.19
CA CYS A 184 -1.15 -5.99 9.42
C CYS A 184 -0.99 -5.66 10.91
N LYS A 185 -2.04 -5.85 11.73
CA LYS A 185 -1.97 -5.66 13.18
C LYS A 185 -1.05 -6.70 13.84
N LYS A 186 -1.17 -7.98 13.46
CA LYS A 186 -0.33 -9.06 13.96
C LYS A 186 1.14 -8.86 13.64
N GLU A 187 1.43 -8.40 12.42
CA GLU A 187 2.78 -8.15 11.92
C GLU A 187 3.31 -6.75 12.27
N ASN A 188 2.54 -5.93 13.00
CA ASN A 188 2.87 -4.53 13.34
C ASN A 188 3.24 -3.66 12.11
N ILE A 189 2.55 -3.86 10.99
CA ILE A 189 2.76 -3.14 9.74
C ILE A 189 1.94 -1.85 9.75
N THR A 190 2.57 -0.72 9.44
CA THR A 190 1.87 0.54 9.19
C THR A 190 1.15 0.47 7.86
N THR A 191 -0.11 0.90 7.79
CA THR A 191 -0.86 0.84 6.52
C THR A 191 -1.36 2.20 6.08
N ILE A 192 -1.32 2.45 4.77
CA ILE A 192 -1.98 3.61 4.14
C ILE A 192 -2.82 3.07 2.99
N MET A 193 -4.12 3.22 3.10
CA MET A 193 -5.09 2.77 2.11
C MET A 193 -5.75 3.98 1.45
N VAL A 194 -5.63 4.07 0.15
CA VAL A 194 -6.33 5.07 -0.66
C VAL A 194 -7.66 4.49 -1.11
N THR A 195 -8.72 5.25 -0.93
CA THR A 195 -10.04 4.88 -1.41
C THR A 195 -10.94 6.11 -1.53
N HIS A 196 -12.06 5.97 -2.25
CA HIS A 196 -13.18 6.90 -2.24
C HIS A 196 -14.37 6.39 -1.39
N ASP A 197 -14.28 5.16 -0.86
CA ASP A 197 -15.32 4.54 -0.04
C ASP A 197 -15.15 4.95 1.44
N GLU A 198 -16.02 5.83 1.92
CA GLU A 198 -16.07 6.29 3.31
C GLU A 198 -16.31 5.15 4.31
N SER A 199 -16.95 4.04 3.89
CA SER A 199 -17.22 2.91 4.77
C SER A 199 -15.97 2.21 5.28
N LEU A 200 -14.84 2.36 4.57
CA LEU A 200 -13.55 1.79 4.96
C LEU A 200 -12.87 2.56 6.09
N ALA A 201 -13.37 3.75 6.45
CA ALA A 201 -12.87 4.51 7.60
C ALA A 201 -12.92 3.72 8.92
N LYS A 202 -13.87 2.78 9.06
CA LYS A 202 -13.99 1.91 10.25
C LYS A 202 -12.77 1.01 10.49
N TYR A 203 -11.95 0.74 9.45
CA TYR A 203 -10.73 -0.06 9.55
C TYR A 203 -9.49 0.76 9.95
N ALA A 204 -9.61 2.09 9.92
CA ALA A 204 -8.52 3.01 10.20
C ALA A 204 -8.38 3.33 11.70
N THR A 205 -7.19 3.71 12.11
CA THR A 205 -6.94 4.45 13.36
C THR A 205 -6.91 5.96 13.12
N ARG A 206 -6.82 6.36 11.83
CA ARG A 206 -6.74 7.75 11.42
C ARG A 206 -7.23 7.91 9.99
N VAL A 207 -8.05 8.91 9.77
CA VAL A 207 -8.58 9.28 8.45
C VAL A 207 -7.98 10.61 8.03
N ILE A 208 -7.40 10.64 6.85
CA ILE A 208 -6.83 11.85 6.25
C ILE A 208 -7.62 12.16 4.98
N ARG A 209 -8.08 13.37 4.82
CA ARG A 209 -8.75 13.80 3.59
C ARG A 209 -7.88 14.74 2.80
N LEU A 210 -7.69 14.39 1.51
CA LEU A 210 -7.02 15.23 0.53
C LEU A 210 -8.03 15.96 -0.36
N ASP A 211 -7.71 17.20 -0.67
CA ASP A 211 -8.43 18.00 -1.67
C ASP A 211 -7.44 18.91 -2.38
N SER A 212 -7.43 18.86 -3.73
CA SER A 212 -6.59 19.72 -4.57
C SER A 212 -5.11 19.75 -4.15
N GLY A 213 -4.54 18.56 -3.87
CA GLY A 213 -3.14 18.39 -3.49
C GLY A 213 -2.79 18.81 -2.06
N LYS A 214 -3.77 19.10 -1.19
CA LYS A 214 -3.57 19.53 0.19
C LYS A 214 -4.30 18.64 1.18
N VAL A 215 -3.81 18.57 2.42
CA VAL A 215 -4.54 17.96 3.54
C VAL A 215 -5.68 18.88 3.95
N LYS A 216 -6.92 18.41 3.80
CA LYS A 216 -8.13 19.12 4.19
C LYS A 216 -8.54 18.84 5.63
N SER A 217 -8.46 17.58 6.04
CA SER A 217 -8.65 17.16 7.43
C SER A 217 -7.77 15.97 7.77
N ASP A 218 -7.54 15.79 9.07
CA ASP A 218 -6.67 14.76 9.64
C ASP A 218 -7.24 14.40 11.02
N GLU A 219 -7.97 13.28 11.08
CA GLU A 219 -8.80 12.91 12.22
C GLU A 219 -8.42 11.52 12.74
N ARG A 220 -8.29 11.36 14.05
CA ARG A 220 -8.15 10.04 14.67
C ARG A 220 -9.51 9.40 14.81
N VAL A 221 -9.58 8.13 14.46
CA VAL A 221 -10.75 7.28 14.68
C VAL A 221 -10.56 6.59 16.03
N SER A 222 -11.53 6.79 16.91
CA SER A 222 -11.57 6.21 18.27
C SER A 222 -12.09 4.78 18.25
#